data_3e1187a0c492357cf2cf1667ecf946fa
#
_entry.id   3e1187a0c492357cf2cf1667ecf946fa
#
_cell.length_a   1.000
_cell.length_b   1.000
_cell.length_c   1.000
_cell.angle_alpha   90.00
_cell.angle_beta   90.00
_cell.angle_gamma   90.00
#
_symmetry.space_group_name_H-M   'P 1'
#
loop_
_entity.id
_entity.type
_entity.pdbx_description
1 polymer ?
#
loop_
_entity_poly.entity_id
_entity_poly.type
_entity_poly.pdbx_seq_one_letter_code
_entity_poly.pdbx_strand_id
1 'polypeptide(L)'
;KLSAAAEVKEGKFGAGSYIVRMDQPYSRMADMLLDTQYYNVNDPRPYDDTGWTLGPLRNVKTIRVKDEKILAASMSIINGPAKVTGKVEGVGNAGFVVNHTGESAVTQLRYRLKDVKFSAAEAAFKVGERSFNAGSFIVKTEGNPSDLSARLAKEATDLGLTATAVDKLPDVAQHAVGTPRIALVHTWVNTQNEGWYRIELDRLGIPYDYISDQDVGKMANLREKYDVIIWGPVGGNAQSILRGIAKFSDSEAAIPWKGSALT
;
A
#
# COMPACT_ATOMS: atom_id res chain seq x y z
N LYS A 1 -19.62 -4.86 -13.61
CA LYS A 1 -18.85 -6.08 -13.42
C LYS A 1 -19.33 -7.13 -14.42
N LEU A 2 -18.42 -7.79 -15.15
CA LEU A 2 -18.76 -8.86 -16.06
C LEU A 2 -19.35 -10.07 -15.32
N SER A 3 -20.50 -10.55 -15.78
CA SER A 3 -21.15 -11.76 -15.24
C SER A 3 -20.61 -13.03 -15.91
N ALA A 4 -20.08 -12.92 -17.12
CA ALA A 4 -19.42 -13.97 -17.89
C ALA A 4 -18.15 -13.43 -18.55
N ALA A 5 -17.29 -14.32 -19.04
CA ALA A 5 -16.13 -13.90 -19.81
C ALA A 5 -16.55 -13.19 -21.12
N ALA A 6 -15.80 -12.17 -21.49
CA ALA A 6 -15.99 -11.43 -22.74
C ALA A 6 -14.70 -11.42 -23.56
N GLU A 7 -14.83 -11.52 -24.88
CA GLU A 7 -13.73 -11.46 -25.84
C GLU A 7 -13.96 -10.31 -26.82
N VAL A 8 -13.00 -9.43 -26.92
CA VAL A 8 -12.99 -8.25 -27.80
C VAL A 8 -11.64 -8.13 -28.47
N LYS A 9 -11.47 -7.17 -29.37
CA LYS A 9 -10.19 -6.96 -30.10
C LYS A 9 -8.99 -6.77 -29.19
N GLU A 10 -9.16 -6.12 -28.05
CA GLU A 10 -8.10 -5.83 -27.10
C GLU A 10 -7.78 -6.99 -26.16
N GLY A 11 -8.56 -8.06 -26.18
CA GLY A 11 -8.26 -9.28 -25.43
C GLY A 11 -9.47 -9.99 -24.83
N LYS A 12 -9.14 -10.97 -23.98
CA LYS A 12 -10.12 -11.74 -23.21
C LYS A 12 -10.16 -11.27 -21.78
N PHE A 13 -11.38 -11.04 -21.28
CA PHE A 13 -11.63 -10.58 -19.91
C PHE A 13 -12.51 -11.62 -19.20
N GLY A 14 -12.03 -12.13 -18.09
CA GLY A 14 -12.77 -13.13 -17.32
C GLY A 14 -14.02 -12.57 -16.64
N ALA A 15 -14.94 -13.46 -16.28
CA ALA A 15 -16.02 -13.10 -15.39
C ALA A 15 -15.47 -12.46 -14.11
N GLY A 16 -16.15 -11.44 -13.60
CA GLY A 16 -15.68 -10.67 -12.45
C GLY A 16 -14.84 -9.44 -12.81
N SER A 17 -14.35 -9.28 -14.04
CA SER A 17 -13.68 -8.06 -14.48
C SER A 17 -14.60 -6.85 -14.37
N TYR A 18 -14.04 -5.70 -14.00
CA TYR A 18 -14.77 -4.45 -13.91
C TYR A 18 -14.69 -3.69 -15.22
N ILE A 19 -15.80 -3.15 -15.68
CA ILE A 19 -15.90 -2.30 -16.86
C ILE A 19 -16.27 -0.90 -16.40
N VAL A 20 -15.45 0.06 -16.73
CA VAL A 20 -15.75 1.48 -16.56
C VAL A 20 -16.23 2.00 -17.91
N ARG A 21 -17.52 2.25 -18.03
CA ARG A 21 -18.10 2.78 -19.26
C ARG A 21 -17.72 4.23 -19.44
N MET A 22 -17.31 4.59 -20.66
CA MET A 22 -16.87 5.94 -20.97
C MET A 22 -17.99 6.83 -21.53
N ASP A 23 -19.20 6.27 -21.72
CA ASP A 23 -20.42 6.99 -22.09
C ASP A 23 -21.17 7.51 -20.85
N GLN A 24 -20.43 8.10 -19.92
CA GLN A 24 -20.94 8.64 -18.66
C GLN A 24 -20.36 10.05 -18.39
N PRO A 25 -21.01 10.87 -17.55
CA PRO A 25 -20.55 12.24 -17.26
C PRO A 25 -19.12 12.33 -16.73
N TYR A 26 -18.68 11.34 -15.93
CA TYR A 26 -17.35 11.29 -15.33
C TYR A 26 -16.29 10.57 -16.18
N SER A 27 -16.56 10.37 -17.46
CA SER A 27 -15.64 9.66 -18.37
C SER A 27 -14.25 10.29 -18.42
N ARG A 28 -14.16 11.62 -18.43
CA ARG A 28 -12.86 12.33 -18.46
C ARG A 28 -12.04 12.09 -17.19
N MET A 29 -12.70 12.07 -16.03
CA MET A 29 -12.03 11.74 -14.77
C MET A 29 -11.55 10.29 -14.77
N ALA A 30 -12.39 9.35 -15.21
CA ALA A 30 -12.01 7.95 -15.31
C ALA A 30 -10.82 7.76 -16.27
N ASP A 31 -10.82 8.47 -17.39
CA ASP A 31 -9.73 8.48 -18.35
C ASP A 31 -8.41 8.96 -17.73
N MET A 32 -8.45 10.11 -17.09
CA MET A 32 -7.29 10.69 -16.40
C MET A 32 -6.70 9.76 -15.34
N LEU A 33 -7.54 9.10 -14.56
CA LEU A 33 -7.08 8.27 -13.45
C LEU A 33 -6.60 6.88 -13.88
N LEU A 34 -7.21 6.30 -14.90
CA LEU A 34 -7.00 4.89 -15.28
C LEU A 34 -6.06 4.70 -16.46
N ASP A 35 -5.97 5.67 -17.36
CA ASP A 35 -5.09 5.57 -18.51
C ASP A 35 -3.64 5.85 -18.15
N THR A 36 -2.72 5.30 -18.93
CA THR A 36 -1.30 5.59 -18.78
C THR A 36 -1.03 7.01 -19.25
N GLN A 37 -0.46 7.82 -18.36
CA GLN A 37 -0.05 9.17 -18.70
C GLN A 37 1.34 9.14 -19.34
N TYR A 38 1.47 9.81 -20.46
CA TYR A 38 2.74 9.99 -21.15
C TYR A 38 3.23 11.41 -20.92
N TYR A 39 4.43 11.53 -20.39
CA TYR A 39 5.11 12.80 -20.23
C TYR A 39 6.10 12.98 -21.38
N ASN A 40 5.94 14.07 -22.16
CA ASN A 40 6.93 14.47 -23.12
C ASN A 40 7.90 15.44 -22.44
N VAL A 41 9.20 15.16 -22.52
CA VAL A 41 10.24 15.99 -21.89
C VAL A 41 10.27 17.45 -22.39
N ASN A 42 9.66 17.73 -23.54
CA ASN A 42 9.54 19.08 -24.11
C ASN A 42 8.28 19.81 -23.66
N ASP A 43 7.37 19.14 -22.97
CA ASP A 43 6.16 19.76 -22.46
C ASP A 43 6.45 20.50 -21.14
N PRO A 44 5.69 21.55 -20.83
CA PRO A 44 5.75 22.18 -19.52
C PRO A 44 5.51 21.14 -18.42
N ARG A 45 6.28 21.25 -17.33
CA ARG A 45 6.10 20.39 -16.19
C ARG A 45 4.64 20.44 -15.69
N PRO A 46 3.98 19.30 -15.44
CA PRO A 46 2.63 19.30 -14.89
C PRO A 46 2.55 20.13 -13.60
N TYR A 47 1.49 20.89 -13.45
CA TYR A 47 1.25 21.66 -12.22
C TYR A 47 0.98 20.75 -11.02
N ASP A 48 0.29 19.65 -11.25
CA ASP A 48 -0.14 18.71 -10.22
C ASP A 48 0.41 17.31 -10.50
N ASP A 49 1.09 16.78 -9.51
CA ASP A 49 1.68 15.43 -9.54
C ASP A 49 0.69 14.38 -8.98
N THR A 50 -0.61 14.65 -9.02
CA THR A 50 -1.65 13.75 -8.52
C THR A 50 -1.57 12.38 -9.19
N GLY A 51 -1.72 11.33 -8.39
CA GLY A 51 -1.57 9.95 -8.82
C GLY A 51 -2.46 9.55 -9.99
N TRP A 52 -1.91 9.61 -11.17
CA TRP A 52 -2.47 9.08 -12.40
C TRP A 52 -2.07 7.62 -12.57
N THR A 53 -2.61 6.96 -13.60
CA THR A 53 -2.21 5.59 -13.92
C THR A 53 -2.45 4.63 -12.74
N LEU A 54 -3.64 4.75 -12.13
CA LEU A 54 -4.00 3.97 -10.93
C LEU A 54 -3.93 2.46 -11.12
N GLY A 55 -4.10 1.96 -12.36
CA GLY A 55 -3.97 0.55 -12.65
C GLY A 55 -2.61 -0.01 -12.23
N PRO A 56 -1.51 0.40 -12.88
CA PRO A 56 -0.15 -0.02 -12.49
C PRO A 56 0.20 0.34 -11.04
N LEU A 57 -0.18 1.53 -10.58
CA LEU A 57 0.08 1.97 -9.21
C LEU A 57 -0.52 1.04 -8.15
N ARG A 58 -1.67 0.42 -8.44
CA ARG A 58 -2.38 -0.50 -7.55
C ARG A 58 -2.24 -1.96 -7.97
N ASN A 59 -1.30 -2.27 -8.87
CA ASN A 59 -1.10 -3.61 -9.43
C ASN A 59 -2.39 -4.21 -10.03
N VAL A 60 -3.20 -3.37 -10.66
CA VAL A 60 -4.43 -3.75 -11.37
C VAL A 60 -4.22 -3.60 -12.86
N LYS A 61 -4.46 -4.66 -13.61
CA LYS A 61 -4.39 -4.61 -15.08
C LYS A 61 -5.57 -3.79 -15.61
N THR A 62 -5.28 -2.60 -16.11
CA THR A 62 -6.23 -1.72 -16.81
C THR A 62 -5.95 -1.74 -18.30
N ILE A 63 -7.01 -1.84 -19.10
CA ILE A 63 -6.91 -1.85 -20.57
C ILE A 63 -8.02 -0.97 -21.12
N ARG A 64 -7.66 -0.04 -22.00
CA ARG A 64 -8.62 0.74 -22.77
C ARG A 64 -9.19 -0.13 -23.87
N VAL A 65 -10.51 -0.36 -23.83
CA VAL A 65 -11.25 -1.12 -24.84
C VAL A 65 -11.98 -0.14 -25.75
N LYS A 66 -11.74 -0.27 -27.06
CA LYS A 66 -12.39 0.52 -28.12
C LYS A 66 -13.44 -0.31 -28.90
N ASP A 67 -13.40 -1.63 -28.76
CA ASP A 67 -14.38 -2.52 -29.40
C ASP A 67 -15.74 -2.39 -28.69
N GLU A 68 -16.71 -1.83 -29.39
CA GLU A 68 -18.07 -1.61 -28.88
C GLU A 68 -18.79 -2.90 -28.47
N LYS A 69 -18.33 -4.05 -28.97
CA LYS A 69 -18.88 -5.36 -28.55
C LYS A 69 -18.88 -5.56 -27.05
N ILE A 70 -17.95 -4.92 -26.31
CA ILE A 70 -17.91 -5.00 -24.86
C ILE A 70 -19.20 -4.49 -24.21
N LEU A 71 -19.90 -3.55 -24.83
CA LEU A 71 -21.14 -2.98 -24.30
C LEU A 71 -22.31 -3.96 -24.34
N ALA A 72 -22.25 -4.97 -25.22
CA ALA A 72 -23.22 -6.03 -25.30
C ALA A 72 -22.94 -7.24 -24.38
N ALA A 73 -21.79 -7.21 -23.68
CA ALA A 73 -21.43 -8.28 -22.75
C ALA A 73 -22.37 -8.31 -21.54
N SER A 74 -22.65 -9.52 -21.04
CA SER A 74 -23.44 -9.69 -19.82
C SER A 74 -22.72 -9.07 -18.63
N MET A 75 -23.29 -8.04 -18.02
CA MET A 75 -22.70 -7.33 -16.88
C MET A 75 -23.75 -6.81 -15.91
N SER A 76 -23.36 -6.68 -14.66
CA SER A 76 -24.15 -6.06 -13.60
C SER A 76 -23.57 -4.69 -13.22
N ILE A 77 -24.46 -3.74 -12.90
CA ILE A 77 -24.06 -2.43 -12.39
C ILE A 77 -23.54 -2.60 -10.96
N ILE A 78 -22.49 -1.85 -10.63
CA ILE A 78 -21.95 -1.74 -9.28
C ILE A 78 -22.40 -0.40 -8.70
N ASN A 79 -23.22 -0.43 -7.67
CA ASN A 79 -23.83 0.75 -7.04
C ASN A 79 -23.14 1.13 -5.72
N GLY A 80 -21.83 0.98 -5.64
CA GLY A 80 -21.07 1.33 -4.45
C GLY A 80 -19.64 0.84 -4.52
N PRO A 81 -18.86 1.03 -3.46
CA PRO A 81 -17.49 0.52 -3.41
C PRO A 81 -17.46 -0.98 -3.62
N ALA A 82 -16.65 -1.43 -4.58
CA ALA A 82 -16.43 -2.84 -4.80
C ALA A 82 -15.65 -3.42 -3.61
N LYS A 83 -16.25 -4.41 -2.93
CA LYS A 83 -15.57 -5.15 -1.88
C LYS A 83 -15.00 -6.43 -2.47
N VAL A 84 -13.70 -6.62 -2.29
CA VAL A 84 -13.04 -7.89 -2.57
C VAL A 84 -13.12 -8.71 -1.30
N THR A 85 -13.80 -9.84 -1.36
CA THR A 85 -13.79 -10.80 -0.25
C THR A 85 -12.57 -11.69 -0.41
N GLY A 86 -11.73 -11.69 0.61
CA GLY A 86 -10.60 -12.58 0.65
C GLY A 86 -10.99 -14.01 0.99
N LYS A 87 -10.04 -14.92 0.93
CA LYS A 87 -10.29 -16.36 1.18
C LYS A 87 -9.01 -17.08 1.59
N VAL A 88 -9.20 -18.23 2.19
CA VAL A 88 -8.18 -19.28 2.22
C VAL A 88 -8.52 -20.29 1.12
N GLU A 89 -7.52 -20.70 0.36
CA GLU A 89 -7.66 -21.68 -0.70
C GLU A 89 -6.49 -22.67 -0.67
N GLY A 90 -6.62 -23.75 -1.43
CA GLY A 90 -5.66 -24.85 -1.39
C GLY A 90 -5.89 -25.79 -0.19
N VAL A 91 -5.08 -26.82 -0.13
CA VAL A 91 -5.10 -27.83 0.92
C VAL A 91 -3.67 -27.97 1.42
N GLY A 92 -3.49 -28.07 2.74
CA GLY A 92 -2.18 -28.30 3.31
C GLY A 92 -2.08 -27.90 4.78
N ASN A 93 -1.16 -28.56 5.47
CA ASN A 93 -0.94 -28.39 6.91
C ASN A 93 0.42 -27.78 7.25
N ALA A 94 1.32 -27.62 6.28
CA ALA A 94 2.66 -27.08 6.55
C ALA A 94 2.63 -25.57 6.80
N GLY A 95 1.70 -24.86 6.14
CA GLY A 95 1.58 -23.42 6.32
C GLY A 95 0.73 -22.74 5.26
N PHE A 96 0.88 -21.43 5.18
CA PHE A 96 0.14 -20.57 4.25
C PHE A 96 1.09 -19.63 3.53
N VAL A 97 0.73 -19.28 2.30
CA VAL A 97 1.43 -18.25 1.50
C VAL A 97 0.43 -17.16 1.14
N VAL A 98 0.82 -15.90 1.38
CA VAL A 98 0.06 -14.71 0.98
C VAL A 98 0.89 -13.93 -0.02
N ASN A 99 0.38 -13.78 -1.25
CA ASN A 99 1.14 -13.12 -2.31
C ASN A 99 1.31 -11.62 -2.04
N HIS A 100 2.52 -11.12 -2.29
CA HIS A 100 2.82 -9.69 -2.23
C HIS A 100 2.54 -9.05 -3.59
N THR A 101 1.53 -8.19 -3.65
CA THR A 101 1.10 -7.49 -4.86
C THR A 101 1.21 -5.97 -4.74
N GLY A 102 1.92 -5.47 -3.73
CA GLY A 102 2.00 -4.04 -3.42
C GLY A 102 0.80 -3.50 -2.65
N GLU A 103 -0.09 -4.37 -2.19
CA GLU A 103 -1.28 -3.96 -1.44
C GLU A 103 -0.97 -3.65 0.02
N SER A 104 -1.48 -2.53 0.51
CA SER A 104 -1.39 -2.14 1.93
C SER A 104 -2.04 -3.16 2.87
N ALA A 105 -3.01 -3.94 2.38
CA ALA A 105 -3.69 -5.00 3.13
C ALA A 105 -2.71 -6.07 3.66
N VAL A 106 -1.61 -6.34 2.96
CA VAL A 106 -0.57 -7.27 3.41
C VAL A 106 0.10 -6.75 4.68
N THR A 107 0.38 -5.46 4.74
CA THR A 107 0.92 -4.81 5.93
C THR A 107 -0.07 -4.84 7.09
N GLN A 108 -1.36 -4.55 6.81
CA GLN A 108 -2.41 -4.67 7.83
C GLN A 108 -2.49 -6.07 8.41
N LEU A 109 -2.44 -7.10 7.57
CA LEU A 109 -2.45 -8.50 8.01
C LEU A 109 -1.34 -8.76 9.04
N ARG A 110 -0.12 -8.26 8.76
CA ARG A 110 1.01 -8.43 9.67
C ARG A 110 0.76 -7.78 11.03
N TYR A 111 0.22 -6.55 11.06
CA TYR A 111 -0.06 -5.85 12.31
C TYR A 111 -1.27 -6.40 13.07
N ARG A 112 -2.26 -6.98 12.39
CA ARG A 112 -3.41 -7.64 13.04
C ARG A 112 -3.04 -8.98 13.67
N LEU A 113 -2.02 -9.66 13.14
CA LEU A 113 -1.54 -10.95 13.64
C LEU A 113 -0.13 -10.80 14.24
N LYS A 114 0.04 -9.90 15.24
CA LYS A 114 1.34 -9.55 15.83
C LYS A 114 2.08 -10.72 16.46
N ASP A 115 1.35 -11.63 17.09
CA ASP A 115 1.85 -12.81 17.77
C ASP A 115 2.15 -14.00 16.82
N VAL A 116 1.74 -13.90 15.56
CA VAL A 116 2.03 -14.90 14.54
C VAL A 116 3.40 -14.61 13.93
N LYS A 117 4.19 -15.66 13.71
CA LYS A 117 5.49 -15.56 13.05
C LYS A 117 5.31 -15.59 11.54
N PHE A 118 5.75 -14.54 10.89
CA PHE A 118 5.76 -14.37 9.44
C PHE A 118 7.19 -14.34 8.92
N SER A 119 7.38 -14.91 7.74
CA SER A 119 8.58 -14.67 6.93
C SER A 119 8.19 -14.05 5.59
N ALA A 120 9.08 -13.29 5.00
CA ALA A 120 8.94 -12.78 3.64
C ALA A 120 9.93 -13.48 2.71
N ALA A 121 9.46 -13.89 1.54
CA ALA A 121 10.30 -14.48 0.50
C ALA A 121 11.21 -13.42 -0.13
N GLU A 122 12.50 -13.73 -0.34
CA GLU A 122 13.45 -12.81 -0.94
C GLU A 122 13.45 -12.83 -2.47
N ALA A 123 12.84 -13.85 -3.06
CA ALA A 123 12.70 -14.01 -4.49
C ALA A 123 11.30 -14.51 -4.87
N ALA A 124 10.92 -14.34 -6.12
CA ALA A 124 9.72 -14.94 -6.66
C ALA A 124 9.84 -16.47 -6.69
N PHE A 125 8.74 -17.17 -6.44
CA PHE A 125 8.71 -18.63 -6.41
C PHE A 125 7.37 -19.17 -6.91
N LYS A 126 7.26 -20.48 -6.99
CA LYS A 126 6.01 -21.17 -7.35
C LYS A 126 5.61 -22.19 -6.30
N VAL A 127 4.31 -22.37 -6.16
CA VAL A 127 3.69 -23.48 -5.44
C VAL A 127 2.66 -24.12 -6.37
N GLY A 128 2.96 -25.31 -6.87
CA GLY A 128 2.21 -25.88 -7.99
C GLY A 128 2.26 -24.96 -9.21
N GLU A 129 1.12 -24.68 -9.80
CA GLU A 129 0.98 -23.77 -10.95
C GLU A 129 0.93 -22.29 -10.57
N ARG A 130 0.94 -21.95 -9.28
CA ARG A 130 0.80 -20.57 -8.82
C ARG A 130 2.14 -19.90 -8.65
N SER A 131 2.25 -18.68 -9.14
CA SER A 131 3.41 -17.82 -8.96
C SER A 131 3.18 -16.84 -7.82
N PHE A 132 4.21 -16.64 -7.01
CA PHE A 132 4.26 -15.70 -5.89
C PHE A 132 5.45 -14.76 -6.09
N ASN A 133 5.24 -13.49 -5.81
CA ASN A 133 6.27 -12.46 -5.95
C ASN A 133 7.26 -12.49 -4.77
N ALA A 134 8.43 -11.90 -4.96
CA ALA A 134 9.30 -11.53 -3.85
C ALA A 134 8.52 -10.66 -2.84
N GLY A 135 8.80 -10.81 -1.55
CA GLY A 135 8.05 -10.16 -0.47
C GLY A 135 6.79 -10.90 -0.04
N SER A 136 6.38 -11.98 -0.75
CA SER A 136 5.23 -12.79 -0.33
C SER A 136 5.44 -13.37 1.06
N PHE A 137 4.40 -13.32 1.88
CA PHE A 137 4.47 -13.87 3.22
C PHE A 137 4.35 -15.39 3.23
N ILE A 138 5.20 -16.01 4.00
CA ILE A 138 5.19 -17.44 4.30
C ILE A 138 4.93 -17.59 5.80
N VAL A 139 3.83 -18.25 6.15
CA VAL A 139 3.39 -18.44 7.53
C VAL A 139 3.38 -19.93 7.83
N LYS A 140 4.34 -20.41 8.58
CA LYS A 140 4.44 -21.81 8.97
C LYS A 140 3.34 -22.14 9.98
N THR A 141 2.79 -23.34 9.92
CA THR A 141 1.88 -23.82 10.99
C THR A 141 2.68 -24.14 12.25
N GLU A 142 3.83 -24.79 12.08
CA GLU A 142 4.72 -25.12 13.19
C GLU A 142 5.26 -23.88 13.90
N GLY A 143 5.19 -23.88 15.22
CA GLY A 143 5.69 -22.79 16.07
C GLY A 143 4.82 -21.53 16.07
N ASN A 144 3.62 -21.61 15.51
CA ASN A 144 2.56 -20.60 15.56
C ASN A 144 1.37 -21.10 16.41
N PRO A 145 0.45 -20.23 16.84
CA PRO A 145 -0.73 -20.63 17.62
C PRO A 145 -1.59 -21.67 16.90
N SER A 146 -2.21 -22.57 17.64
CA SER A 146 -3.04 -23.66 17.09
C SER A 146 -4.29 -23.18 16.34
N ASP A 147 -4.75 -21.96 16.62
CA ASP A 147 -5.87 -21.29 15.96
C ASP A 147 -5.45 -20.46 14.72
N LEU A 148 -4.18 -20.56 14.30
CA LEU A 148 -3.63 -19.82 13.16
C LEU A 148 -4.53 -19.86 11.92
N SER A 149 -4.99 -21.04 11.54
CA SER A 149 -5.79 -21.22 10.32
C SER A 149 -7.09 -20.40 10.37
N ALA A 150 -7.80 -20.47 11.49
CA ALA A 150 -9.06 -19.74 11.67
C ALA A 150 -8.83 -18.22 11.71
N ARG A 151 -7.79 -17.76 12.40
CA ARG A 151 -7.42 -16.34 12.47
C ARG A 151 -6.99 -15.81 11.11
N LEU A 152 -6.13 -16.55 10.40
CA LEU A 152 -5.67 -16.16 9.07
C LEU A 152 -6.84 -16.11 8.07
N ALA A 153 -7.76 -17.08 8.12
CA ALA A 153 -8.96 -17.09 7.29
C ALA A 153 -9.84 -15.85 7.53
N LYS A 154 -10.06 -15.52 8.80
CA LYS A 154 -10.82 -14.33 9.18
C LYS A 154 -10.17 -13.06 8.64
N GLU A 155 -8.90 -12.85 8.94
CA GLU A 155 -8.21 -11.62 8.53
C GLU A 155 -8.02 -11.53 7.01
N ALA A 156 -7.74 -12.63 6.33
CA ALA A 156 -7.68 -12.67 4.87
C ALA A 156 -9.03 -12.29 4.25
N THR A 157 -10.13 -12.84 4.77
CA THR A 157 -11.49 -12.51 4.30
C THR A 157 -11.80 -11.02 4.48
N ASP A 158 -11.52 -10.48 5.67
CA ASP A 158 -11.79 -9.08 6.01
C ASP A 158 -10.96 -8.09 5.16
N LEU A 159 -9.71 -8.48 4.87
CA LEU A 159 -8.75 -7.65 4.13
C LEU A 159 -8.80 -7.85 2.61
N GLY A 160 -9.62 -8.78 2.11
CA GLY A 160 -9.67 -9.08 0.68
C GLY A 160 -8.46 -9.83 0.14
N LEU A 161 -7.67 -10.48 1.01
CA LEU A 161 -6.46 -11.21 0.66
C LEU A 161 -6.75 -12.67 0.37
N THR A 162 -5.93 -13.29 -0.47
CA THR A 162 -5.93 -14.73 -0.66
C THR A 162 -4.74 -15.35 0.07
N ALA A 163 -5.03 -16.24 1.02
CA ALA A 163 -4.03 -17.07 1.67
C ALA A 163 -4.09 -18.48 1.07
N THR A 164 -2.99 -18.98 0.55
CA THR A 164 -2.91 -20.32 -0.06
C THR A 164 -2.32 -21.29 0.96
N ALA A 165 -3.11 -22.28 1.37
CA ALA A 165 -2.65 -23.37 2.22
C ALA A 165 -1.72 -24.31 1.43
N VAL A 166 -0.63 -24.78 2.05
CA VAL A 166 0.38 -25.60 1.42
C VAL A 166 0.77 -26.81 2.27
N ASP A 167 0.98 -27.97 1.63
CA ASP A 167 1.48 -29.20 2.28
C ASP A 167 2.99 -29.19 2.47
N LYS A 168 3.70 -28.43 1.65
CA LYS A 168 5.13 -28.22 1.72
C LYS A 168 5.44 -26.74 1.61
N LEU A 169 6.26 -26.26 2.53
CA LEU A 169 6.73 -24.88 2.47
C LEU A 169 7.60 -24.67 1.23
N PRO A 170 7.52 -23.49 0.59
CA PRO A 170 8.35 -23.20 -0.57
C PRO A 170 9.82 -23.17 -0.18
N ASP A 171 10.65 -23.72 -1.07
CA ASP A 171 12.10 -23.70 -0.94
C ASP A 171 12.62 -22.38 -1.58
N VAL A 172 12.58 -21.34 -0.80
CA VAL A 172 13.02 -19.99 -1.19
C VAL A 172 13.71 -19.32 -0.01
N ALA A 173 14.75 -18.55 -0.28
CA ALA A 173 15.35 -17.69 0.75
C ALA A 173 14.29 -16.76 1.35
N GLN A 174 14.27 -16.66 2.67
CA GLN A 174 13.28 -15.90 3.40
C GLN A 174 13.85 -15.36 4.70
N HIS A 175 13.31 -14.22 5.15
CA HIS A 175 13.66 -13.61 6.42
C HIS A 175 12.41 -13.36 7.26
N ALA A 176 12.59 -13.27 8.57
CA ALA A 176 11.49 -13.00 9.50
C ALA A 176 10.96 -11.57 9.34
N VAL A 177 9.64 -11.42 9.38
CA VAL A 177 8.97 -10.12 9.30
C VAL A 177 8.38 -9.76 10.66
N GLY A 178 8.92 -8.72 11.28
CA GLY A 178 8.41 -8.16 12.53
C GLY A 178 7.25 -7.19 12.32
N THR A 179 6.83 -6.58 13.44
CA THR A 179 5.95 -5.40 13.48
C THR A 179 6.76 -4.25 14.04
N PRO A 180 7.45 -3.47 13.20
CA PRO A 180 8.35 -2.43 13.68
C PRO A 180 7.59 -1.36 14.47
N ARG A 181 8.26 -0.80 15.48
CA ARG A 181 7.81 0.38 16.19
C ARG A 181 8.15 1.60 15.33
N ILE A 182 7.13 2.38 14.98
CA ILE A 182 7.25 3.45 13.99
C ILE A 182 7.16 4.80 14.69
N ALA A 183 8.09 5.70 14.36
CA ALA A 183 7.95 7.13 14.59
C ALA A 183 7.67 7.83 13.26
N LEU A 184 6.65 8.66 13.22
CA LEU A 184 6.42 9.63 12.15
C LEU A 184 6.82 11.00 12.65
N VAL A 185 7.88 11.53 12.06
CA VAL A 185 8.45 12.83 12.47
C VAL A 185 7.80 13.94 11.66
N HIS A 186 7.36 14.98 12.36
CA HIS A 186 6.86 16.20 11.74
C HIS A 186 7.73 17.40 12.07
N THR A 187 7.68 18.37 11.16
CA THR A 187 8.22 19.71 11.37
C THR A 187 7.08 20.72 11.47
N TRP A 188 7.38 21.93 11.92
CA TRP A 188 6.40 23.01 12.00
C TRP A 188 6.28 23.84 10.71
N VAL A 189 7.10 23.55 9.71
CA VAL A 189 7.18 24.34 8.48
C VAL A 189 6.39 23.74 7.34
N ASN A 190 6.39 22.43 7.21
CA ASN A 190 5.73 21.75 6.08
C ASN A 190 5.02 20.50 6.58
N THR A 191 3.77 20.67 6.96
CA THR A 191 2.96 19.62 7.58
C THR A 191 2.04 18.88 6.61
N GLN A 192 1.91 19.36 5.38
CA GLN A 192 0.98 18.76 4.42
C GLN A 192 1.39 17.33 4.03
N ASN A 193 2.66 17.13 3.73
CA ASN A 193 3.14 15.83 3.23
C ASN A 193 3.07 14.75 4.31
N GLU A 194 3.45 15.06 5.53
CA GLU A 194 3.37 14.09 6.62
C GLU A 194 1.94 13.75 7.01
N GLY A 195 1.00 14.67 6.78
CA GLY A 195 -0.42 14.44 6.95
C GLY A 195 -0.96 13.31 6.06
N TRP A 196 -0.42 13.14 4.86
CA TRP A 196 -0.77 12.00 4.00
C TRP A 196 -0.28 10.67 4.57
N TYR A 197 0.91 10.63 5.16
CA TYR A 197 1.38 9.43 5.87
C TYR A 197 0.49 9.11 7.06
N ARG A 198 0.10 10.12 7.85
CA ARG A 198 -0.80 9.94 9.00
C ARG A 198 -2.11 9.32 8.57
N ILE A 199 -2.78 9.93 7.60
CA ILE A 199 -4.10 9.45 7.16
C ILE A 199 -4.05 8.02 6.64
N GLU A 200 -2.96 7.64 5.97
CA GLU A 200 -2.80 6.26 5.49
C GLU A 200 -2.50 5.30 6.64
N LEU A 201 -1.61 5.62 7.57
CA LEU A 201 -1.33 4.78 8.73
C LEU A 201 -2.58 4.60 9.60
N ASP A 202 -3.34 5.68 9.83
CA ASP A 202 -4.60 5.63 10.57
C ASP A 202 -5.65 4.74 9.89
N ARG A 203 -5.80 4.86 8.57
CA ARG A 203 -6.71 4.02 7.77
C ARG A 203 -6.34 2.55 7.78
N LEU A 204 -5.04 2.26 7.81
CA LEU A 204 -4.51 0.91 7.85
C LEU A 204 -4.53 0.32 9.27
N GLY A 205 -4.77 1.15 10.30
CA GLY A 205 -4.68 0.73 11.69
C GLY A 205 -3.27 0.34 12.10
N ILE A 206 -2.26 0.95 11.49
CA ILE A 206 -0.84 0.74 11.80
C ILE A 206 -0.44 1.70 12.91
N PRO A 207 -0.02 1.23 14.09
CA PRO A 207 0.37 2.10 15.20
C PRO A 207 1.69 2.81 14.89
N TYR A 208 1.74 4.08 15.24
CA TYR A 208 2.93 4.92 15.16
C TYR A 208 2.90 5.98 16.26
N ASP A 209 4.07 6.48 16.65
CA ASP A 209 4.20 7.67 17.47
C ASP A 209 4.40 8.88 16.55
N TYR A 210 3.57 9.89 16.71
CA TYR A 210 3.70 11.16 16.01
C TYR A 210 4.52 12.12 16.86
N ILE A 211 5.76 12.40 16.46
CA ILE A 211 6.73 13.16 17.23
C ILE A 211 7.27 14.34 16.44
N SER A 212 7.59 15.41 17.14
CA SER A 212 8.21 16.58 16.51
C SER A 212 9.72 16.40 16.31
N ASP A 213 10.28 17.17 15.40
CA ASP A 213 11.73 17.30 15.24
C ASP A 213 12.41 17.75 16.55
N GLN A 214 11.75 18.57 17.37
CA GLN A 214 12.22 18.95 18.70
C GLN A 214 12.28 17.76 19.66
N ASP A 215 11.31 16.86 19.60
CA ASP A 215 11.30 15.66 20.44
C ASP A 215 12.42 14.71 20.02
N VAL A 216 12.67 14.60 18.73
CA VAL A 216 13.84 13.87 18.20
C VAL A 216 15.14 14.42 18.77
N GLY A 217 15.29 15.76 18.79
CA GLY A 217 16.47 16.41 19.33
C GLY A 217 16.71 16.19 20.84
N LYS A 218 15.66 15.85 21.59
CA LYS A 218 15.74 15.55 23.04
C LYS A 218 16.06 14.08 23.34
N MET A 219 15.90 13.18 22.38
CA MET A 219 16.10 11.75 22.58
C MET A 219 17.55 11.37 22.35
N ALA A 220 18.21 10.85 23.39
CA ALA A 220 19.60 10.42 23.30
C ALA A 220 19.80 9.21 22.38
N ASN A 221 18.81 8.30 22.32
CA ASN A 221 18.88 7.09 21.51
C ASN A 221 17.48 6.73 20.97
N LEU A 222 17.22 7.10 19.74
CA LEU A 222 15.95 6.80 19.07
C LEU A 222 15.73 5.29 18.86
N ARG A 223 16.81 4.52 18.69
CA ARG A 223 16.73 3.08 18.42
C ARG A 223 16.18 2.28 19.59
N GLU A 224 16.29 2.77 20.82
CA GLU A 224 15.67 2.12 21.98
C GLU A 224 14.15 2.09 21.88
N LYS A 225 13.57 3.10 21.24
CA LYS A 225 12.12 3.29 21.16
C LYS A 225 11.55 2.93 19.80
N TYR A 226 12.29 3.14 18.70
CA TYR A 226 11.82 3.00 17.34
C TYR A 226 12.73 2.11 16.49
N ASP A 227 12.09 1.33 15.64
CA ASP A 227 12.75 0.48 14.63
C ASP A 227 12.77 1.17 13.27
N VAL A 228 11.74 1.99 13.01
CA VAL A 228 11.56 2.76 11.77
C VAL A 228 11.23 4.21 12.11
N ILE A 229 11.92 5.12 11.44
CA ILE A 229 11.63 6.55 11.50
C ILE A 229 11.20 6.99 10.11
N ILE A 230 9.97 7.47 9.99
CA ILE A 230 9.44 8.05 8.76
C ILE A 230 9.60 9.56 8.88
N TRP A 231 10.42 10.12 8.01
CA TRP A 231 10.56 11.57 7.85
C TRP A 231 9.93 11.94 6.51
N GLY A 232 8.78 12.57 6.53
CA GLY A 232 8.10 13.02 5.33
C GLY A 232 8.92 14.03 4.53
N PRO A 233 8.61 14.24 3.25
CA PRO A 233 9.26 15.27 2.44
C PRO A 233 8.97 16.66 3.04
N VAL A 234 9.97 17.30 3.61
CA VAL A 234 9.80 18.59 4.30
C VAL A 234 10.25 19.79 3.46
N GLY A 235 10.78 19.56 2.28
CA GLY A 235 11.45 20.58 1.50
C GLY A 235 12.76 21.05 2.16
N GLY A 236 13.61 21.70 1.38
CA GLY A 236 14.90 22.17 1.89
C GLY A 236 16.08 21.29 1.48
N ASN A 237 17.23 21.56 2.06
CA ASN A 237 18.47 20.83 1.79
C ASN A 237 19.00 20.18 3.08
N ALA A 238 20.01 19.35 2.95
CA ALA A 238 20.60 18.65 4.11
C ALA A 238 21.05 19.61 5.24
N GLN A 239 21.53 20.80 4.89
CA GLN A 239 21.97 21.78 5.87
C GLN A 239 20.78 22.35 6.67
N SER A 240 19.67 22.68 6.01
CA SER A 240 18.47 23.18 6.71
C SER A 240 17.81 22.09 7.56
N ILE A 241 17.91 20.83 7.16
CA ILE A 241 17.42 19.70 7.96
C ILE A 241 18.29 19.47 9.21
N LEU A 242 19.62 19.56 9.06
CA LEU A 242 20.55 19.28 10.17
C LEU A 242 20.75 20.47 11.13
N ARG A 243 20.65 21.69 10.63
CA ARG A 243 20.96 22.92 11.38
C ARG A 243 19.74 23.80 11.64
N GLY A 244 18.58 23.40 11.14
CA GLY A 244 17.37 24.22 11.20
C GLY A 244 17.38 25.36 10.17
N ILE A 245 16.29 26.10 10.15
CA ILE A 245 16.14 27.29 9.33
C ILE A 245 16.67 28.48 10.10
N ALA A 246 17.54 29.27 9.48
CA ALA A 246 18.05 30.47 10.09
C ALA A 246 16.89 31.37 10.57
N LYS A 247 17.01 31.86 11.79
CA LYS A 247 16.04 32.78 12.37
C LYS A 247 15.83 33.93 11.41
N PHE A 248 14.61 34.11 10.91
CA PHE A 248 14.26 35.32 10.19
C PHE A 248 14.54 36.50 11.12
N SER A 249 15.23 37.49 10.55
CA SER A 249 15.66 38.71 11.25
C SER A 249 14.66 39.20 12.32
N ASP A 250 15.12 39.96 13.26
CA ASP A 250 14.53 40.46 14.51
C ASP A 250 13.09 40.99 14.49
N SER A 251 12.30 40.79 13.45
CA SER A 251 10.87 41.07 13.49
C SER A 251 10.17 39.98 14.30
N GLU A 252 10.01 40.25 15.57
CA GLU A 252 9.22 39.43 16.50
C GLU A 252 7.75 39.25 16.10
N ALA A 253 7.35 39.89 15.02
CA ALA A 253 5.96 40.01 14.62
C ALA A 253 5.34 38.75 13.99
N ALA A 254 6.12 37.77 13.59
CA ALA A 254 5.61 36.69 12.77
C ALA A 254 5.56 35.32 13.45
N ILE A 255 6.21 35.12 14.57
CA ILE A 255 6.27 33.80 15.22
C ILE A 255 6.02 33.93 16.70
N PRO A 256 4.83 33.58 17.20
CA PRO A 256 4.45 33.73 18.61
C PRO A 256 5.19 32.75 19.57
N TRP A 257 6.03 31.87 19.08
CA TRP A 257 6.82 30.95 19.86
C TRP A 257 8.31 31.25 19.72
N LYS A 258 8.86 31.89 20.68
CA LYS A 258 10.33 32.04 20.82
C LYS A 258 10.94 30.64 21.01
N GLY A 259 11.93 30.33 20.22
CA GLY A 259 12.52 29.00 20.22
C GLY A 259 11.71 28.00 19.45
N SER A 260 11.37 28.33 18.19
CA SER A 260 10.74 27.37 17.35
C SER A 260 11.64 26.15 17.17
N ALA A 261 11.02 25.08 16.96
CA ALA A 261 11.52 23.79 16.69
C ALA A 261 12.51 23.64 15.55
N LEU A 262 12.79 24.69 14.90
CA LEU A 262 13.59 24.71 13.69
C LEU A 262 15.02 25.21 13.97
N THR A 263 15.34 25.38 15.22
CA THR A 263 16.70 25.75 15.67
C THR A 263 17.30 24.66 16.52
#